data_538c5888b660fbe76c8e4472d9310e08
#
_entry.id   538c5888b660fbe76c8e4472d9310e08
#
_cell.length_a   1.000
_cell.length_b   1.000
_cell.length_c   1.000
_cell.angle_alpha   90.00
_cell.angle_beta   90.00
_cell.angle_gamma   90.00
#
_symmetry.space_group_name_H-M   'P 1'
#
loop_
_entity.id
_entity.type
_entity.pdbx_description
1 polymer ?
#
loop_
_entity_poly.entity_id
_entity_poly.type
_entity_poly.pdbx_seq_one_letter_code
_entity_poly.pdbx_strand_id
1 'polypeptide(L)'
;GLGDVYKRQPYCSLPELEACMNVWQMMEMIHSRSYTYIMKNVYSNPSEVFDTILEDDRILERASNVTGAYDKFVNSAHQYDQSNWWREDWKGSYNSELERKELKRKLYRAVANVNILEGIRFYVSFACSFAFGELKLMEGSAKIISLIARDENQHLAITQNILNNWRKGDDPETVSYTHLRAHETSE
;
A
#
# COMPACT_ATOMS: atom_id res chain seq x y z
N GLY A 1 5.22 -0.89 -2.77
CA GLY A 1 5.54 -2.03 -3.57
C GLY A 1 5.76 -3.34 -2.82
N LEU A 2 6.71 -4.13 -3.27
CA LEU A 2 7.01 -5.49 -2.77
C LEU A 2 7.15 -5.58 -1.25
N GLY A 3 7.80 -4.61 -0.60
CA GLY A 3 7.98 -4.60 0.84
C GLY A 3 6.66 -4.52 1.62
N ASP A 4 5.64 -3.96 1.04
CA ASP A 4 4.39 -3.67 1.75
C ASP A 4 3.48 -4.89 1.85
N VAL A 5 3.48 -5.74 0.82
CA VAL A 5 2.75 -7.02 0.82
C VAL A 5 3.39 -7.98 1.80
N TYR A 6 4.72 -8.07 1.79
CA TYR A 6 5.49 -8.94 2.68
C TYR A 6 5.26 -8.63 4.17
N LYS A 7 5.15 -7.36 4.51
CA LYS A 7 4.94 -6.89 5.87
C LYS A 7 3.54 -7.21 6.44
N ARG A 8 2.57 -7.57 5.59
CA ARG A 8 1.18 -7.86 6.01
C ARG A 8 0.88 -9.36 6.19
N GLN A 9 1.66 -10.23 5.55
CA GLN A 9 1.45 -11.68 5.59
C GLN A 9 1.36 -12.29 7.00
N PRO A 10 2.23 -11.94 7.97
CA PRO A 10 2.19 -12.54 9.31
C PRO A 10 0.90 -12.30 10.08
N TYR A 11 0.11 -11.30 9.67
CA TYR A 11 -1.16 -10.94 10.32
C TYR A 11 -2.39 -11.41 9.56
N CYS A 12 -2.19 -12.30 8.58
CA CYS A 12 -3.24 -12.87 7.75
C CYS A 12 -3.62 -14.24 8.31
N SER A 13 -4.82 -14.36 8.87
CA SER A 13 -5.31 -15.62 9.44
C SER A 13 -6.02 -16.53 8.43
N LEU A 14 -6.29 -16.01 7.22
CA LEU A 14 -6.97 -16.73 6.17
C LEU A 14 -5.97 -17.19 5.09
N PRO A 15 -5.82 -18.50 4.83
CA PRO A 15 -4.90 -19.01 3.80
C PRO A 15 -5.18 -18.44 2.40
N GLU A 16 -6.45 -18.21 2.07
CA GLU A 16 -6.86 -17.64 0.80
C GLU A 16 -6.37 -16.20 0.64
N LEU A 17 -6.42 -15.42 1.71
CA LEU A 17 -5.92 -14.05 1.70
C LEU A 17 -4.39 -14.02 1.64
N GLU A 18 -3.71 -14.95 2.31
CA GLU A 18 -2.26 -15.12 2.19
C GLU A 18 -1.86 -15.45 0.75
N ALA A 19 -2.57 -16.37 0.09
CA ALA A 19 -2.36 -16.70 -1.31
C ALA A 19 -2.56 -15.46 -2.21
N CYS A 20 -3.61 -14.67 -1.98
CA CYS A 20 -3.82 -13.40 -2.68
C CYS A 20 -2.66 -12.43 -2.49
N MET A 21 -2.12 -12.31 -1.28
CA MET A 21 -0.96 -11.44 -1.00
C MET A 21 0.29 -11.88 -1.75
N ASN A 22 0.52 -13.19 -1.90
CA ASN A 22 1.65 -13.73 -2.67
C ASN A 22 1.54 -13.37 -4.16
N VAL A 23 0.35 -13.51 -4.74
CA VAL A 23 0.08 -13.13 -6.13
C VAL A 23 0.25 -11.62 -6.32
N TRP A 24 -0.26 -10.82 -5.40
CA TRP A 24 -0.09 -9.38 -5.41
C TRP A 24 1.39 -8.98 -5.40
N GLN A 25 2.19 -9.60 -4.52
CA GLN A 25 3.63 -9.35 -4.47
C GLN A 25 4.32 -9.67 -5.82
N MET A 26 3.91 -10.74 -6.50
CA MET A 26 4.42 -11.07 -7.82
C MET A 26 4.04 -9.98 -8.85
N MET A 27 2.81 -9.50 -8.84
CA MET A 27 2.36 -8.42 -9.73
C MET A 27 3.18 -7.14 -9.52
N GLU A 28 3.39 -6.72 -8.26
CA GLU A 28 4.21 -5.56 -7.92
C GLU A 28 5.66 -5.67 -8.43
N MET A 29 6.22 -6.87 -8.38
CA MET A 29 7.54 -7.11 -8.96
C MET A 29 7.54 -6.91 -10.49
N ILE A 30 6.50 -7.35 -11.17
CA ILE A 30 6.33 -7.17 -12.62
C ILE A 30 6.13 -5.68 -12.93
N HIS A 31 5.32 -4.95 -12.14
CA HIS A 31 5.10 -3.52 -12.30
C HIS A 31 6.42 -2.74 -12.16
N SER A 32 7.20 -3.00 -11.13
CA SER A 32 8.50 -2.37 -10.91
C SER A 32 9.47 -2.60 -12.08
N ARG A 33 9.54 -3.84 -12.61
CA ARG A 33 10.35 -4.16 -13.78
C ARG A 33 9.84 -3.47 -15.04
N SER A 34 8.53 -3.35 -15.19
CA SER A 34 7.89 -2.67 -16.32
C SER A 34 8.23 -1.18 -16.37
N TYR A 35 8.18 -0.50 -15.23
CA TYR A 35 8.64 0.89 -15.13
C TYR A 35 10.12 1.03 -15.44
N THR A 36 10.95 0.15 -14.92
CA THR A 36 12.39 0.15 -15.24
C THR A 36 12.63 -0.06 -16.75
N TYR A 37 11.85 -0.94 -17.37
CA TYR A 37 11.93 -1.17 -18.82
C TYR A 37 11.52 0.07 -19.61
N ILE A 38 10.41 0.72 -19.25
CA ILE A 38 9.96 1.97 -19.87
C ILE A 38 11.07 3.03 -19.76
N MET A 39 11.61 3.25 -18.58
CA MET A 39 12.65 4.25 -18.34
C MET A 39 13.90 4.02 -19.20
N LYS A 40 14.35 2.77 -19.32
CA LYS A 40 15.51 2.41 -20.13
C LYS A 40 15.28 2.59 -21.64
N ASN A 41 14.04 2.56 -22.11
CA ASN A 41 13.73 2.72 -23.53
C ASN A 41 13.31 4.14 -23.91
N VAL A 42 12.93 4.97 -22.93
CA VAL A 42 12.50 6.34 -23.17
C VAL A 42 13.63 7.34 -22.99
N TYR A 43 14.51 7.09 -22.03
CA TYR A 43 15.59 8.01 -21.67
C TYR A 43 16.96 7.45 -22.07
N SER A 44 17.79 8.31 -22.65
CA SER A 44 19.18 7.97 -23.00
C SER A 44 20.06 7.72 -21.77
N ASN A 45 19.76 8.41 -20.66
CA ASN A 45 20.41 8.21 -19.36
C ASN A 45 19.35 8.08 -18.26
N PRO A 46 18.84 6.88 -17.98
CA PRO A 46 17.84 6.66 -16.93
C PRO A 46 18.31 7.07 -15.53
N SER A 47 19.60 7.04 -15.25
CA SER A 47 20.16 7.39 -13.92
C SER A 47 19.88 8.85 -13.57
N GLU A 48 20.01 9.78 -14.52
CA GLU A 48 19.71 11.19 -14.28
C GLU A 48 18.25 11.41 -13.86
N VAL A 49 17.32 10.63 -14.42
CA VAL A 49 15.91 10.72 -14.04
C VAL A 49 15.70 10.21 -12.62
N PHE A 50 16.35 9.11 -12.24
CA PHE A 50 16.26 8.60 -10.87
C PHE A 50 16.87 9.57 -9.86
N ASP A 51 17.98 10.22 -10.19
CA ASP A 51 18.61 11.23 -9.33
C ASP A 51 17.66 12.43 -9.13
N THR A 52 17.05 12.93 -10.22
CA THR A 52 16.06 14.02 -10.14
C THR A 52 14.84 13.68 -9.30
N ILE A 53 14.38 12.42 -9.31
CA ILE A 53 13.26 11.97 -8.45
C ILE A 53 13.62 12.10 -6.98
N LEU A 54 14.87 11.82 -6.61
CA LEU A 54 15.35 11.93 -5.23
C LEU A 54 15.58 13.38 -4.78
N GLU A 55 15.61 14.32 -5.71
CA GLU A 55 15.76 15.75 -5.43
C GLU A 55 14.41 16.50 -5.34
N ASP A 56 13.29 15.92 -5.78
CA ASP A 56 11.96 16.54 -5.72
C ASP A 56 11.29 16.26 -4.37
N ASP A 57 11.29 17.27 -3.50
CA ASP A 57 10.70 17.23 -2.15
C ASP A 57 9.23 16.77 -2.17
N ARG A 58 8.46 17.11 -3.21
CA ARG A 58 7.04 16.72 -3.33
C ARG A 58 6.89 15.20 -3.58
N ILE A 59 7.83 14.62 -4.32
CA ILE A 59 7.87 13.16 -4.55
C ILE A 59 8.27 12.46 -3.26
N LEU A 60 9.31 12.96 -2.59
CA LEU A 60 9.77 12.44 -1.31
C LEU A 60 8.70 12.52 -0.21
N GLU A 61 8.00 13.63 -0.11
CA GLU A 61 6.88 13.80 0.82
C GLU A 61 5.76 12.79 0.56
N ARG A 62 5.37 12.61 -0.70
CA ARG A 62 4.35 11.61 -1.07
C ARG A 62 4.78 10.20 -0.75
N ALA A 63 6.04 9.86 -1.01
CA ALA A 63 6.60 8.56 -0.68
C ALA A 63 6.63 8.35 0.84
N SER A 64 7.09 9.35 1.61
CA SER A 64 7.17 9.27 3.08
C SER A 64 5.79 9.14 3.74
N ASN A 65 4.76 9.76 3.19
CA ASN A 65 3.39 9.64 3.70
C ASN A 65 2.84 8.20 3.58
N VAL A 66 3.18 7.50 2.50
CA VAL A 66 2.80 6.09 2.33
C VAL A 66 3.65 5.19 3.20
N THR A 67 4.98 5.31 3.11
CA THR A 67 5.92 4.47 3.87
C THR A 67 5.76 4.67 5.37
N GLY A 68 5.50 5.90 5.83
CA GLY A 68 5.31 6.21 7.25
C GLY A 68 4.12 5.49 7.88
N ALA A 69 3.04 5.24 7.16
CA ALA A 69 1.93 4.44 7.66
C ALA A 69 2.31 2.96 7.84
N TYR A 70 3.09 2.43 6.90
CA TYR A 70 3.62 1.07 6.99
C TYR A 70 4.63 0.92 8.11
N ASP A 71 5.58 1.84 8.23
CA ASP A 71 6.61 1.79 9.27
C ASP A 71 5.99 1.85 10.67
N LYS A 72 4.98 2.69 10.87
CA LYS A 72 4.21 2.74 12.12
C LYS A 72 3.53 1.41 12.42
N PHE A 73 2.95 0.76 11.43
CA PHE A 73 2.35 -0.56 11.60
C PHE A 73 3.41 -1.61 11.93
N VAL A 74 4.46 -1.73 11.12
CA VAL A 74 5.51 -2.74 11.28
C VAL A 74 6.24 -2.61 12.62
N ASN A 75 6.62 -1.38 13.00
CA ASN A 75 7.27 -1.15 14.29
C ASN A 75 6.36 -1.54 15.47
N SER A 76 5.07 -1.26 15.38
CA SER A 76 4.12 -1.67 16.42
C SER A 76 3.89 -3.17 16.44
N ALA A 77 3.88 -3.81 15.28
CA ALA A 77 3.78 -5.25 15.16
C ALA A 77 4.98 -5.96 15.80
N HIS A 78 6.19 -5.48 15.52
CA HIS A 78 7.41 -6.00 16.15
C HIS A 78 7.40 -5.80 17.67
N GLN A 79 6.97 -4.64 18.16
CA GLN A 79 6.86 -4.38 19.59
C GLN A 79 5.84 -5.32 20.24
N TYR A 80 4.70 -5.51 19.59
CA TYR A 80 3.65 -6.42 20.04
C TYR A 80 4.15 -7.87 20.13
N ASP A 81 4.83 -8.36 19.09
CA ASP A 81 5.38 -9.71 19.04
C ASP A 81 6.47 -9.89 20.11
N GLN A 82 7.39 -8.92 20.27
CA GLN A 82 8.43 -8.96 21.28
C GLN A 82 7.87 -8.95 22.72
N SER A 83 6.87 -8.14 22.99
CA SER A 83 6.25 -8.04 24.30
C SER A 83 5.49 -9.32 24.69
N ASN A 84 5.05 -10.10 23.73
CA ASN A 84 4.19 -11.27 23.93
C ASN A 84 4.93 -12.60 23.87
N TRP A 85 6.14 -12.64 23.27
CA TRP A 85 6.95 -13.86 23.19
C TRP A 85 7.31 -14.46 24.56
N TRP A 86 7.44 -13.64 25.59
CA TRP A 86 7.91 -14.06 26.92
C TRP A 86 6.79 -14.18 27.97
N ARG A 87 5.52 -13.95 27.62
CA ARG A 87 4.40 -13.94 28.57
C ARG A 87 3.48 -15.13 28.39
N GLU A 88 3.64 -16.16 29.21
CA GLU A 88 2.70 -17.28 29.29
C GLU A 88 1.29 -16.87 29.78
N ASP A 89 1.18 -15.82 30.60
CA ASP A 89 -0.07 -15.33 31.21
C ASP A 89 -0.81 -14.28 30.35
N TRP A 90 -0.38 -14.08 29.12
CA TRP A 90 -0.79 -12.94 28.30
C TRP A 90 -2.23 -12.96 27.79
N LYS A 91 -2.87 -14.14 27.67
CA LYS A 91 -4.23 -14.27 27.17
C LYS A 91 -5.22 -13.67 28.17
N GLY A 92 -5.65 -12.41 27.92
CA GLY A 92 -6.70 -11.73 28.70
C GLY A 92 -6.26 -10.53 29.52
N SER A 93 -5.00 -10.08 29.43
CA SER A 93 -4.59 -8.82 30.06
C SER A 93 -5.22 -7.63 29.31
N TYR A 94 -5.77 -6.66 30.05
CA TYR A 94 -6.32 -5.40 29.54
C TYR A 94 -5.33 -4.65 28.64
N ASN A 95 -4.06 -4.64 29.00
CA ASN A 95 -3.01 -4.00 28.19
C ASN A 95 -2.81 -4.69 26.84
N SER A 96 -2.89 -6.02 26.80
CA SER A 96 -2.75 -6.78 25.55
C SER A 96 -3.91 -6.53 24.58
N GLU A 97 -5.10 -6.30 25.10
CA GLU A 97 -6.26 -5.97 24.27
C GLU A 97 -6.17 -4.57 23.67
N LEU A 98 -5.70 -3.58 24.46
CA LEU A 98 -5.44 -2.23 23.98
C LEU A 98 -4.34 -2.20 22.90
N GLU A 99 -3.24 -2.91 23.13
CA GLU A 99 -2.14 -3.03 22.18
C GLU A 99 -2.61 -3.67 20.87
N ARG A 100 -3.44 -4.72 20.96
CA ARG A 100 -4.04 -5.38 19.81
C ARG A 100 -4.98 -4.46 19.03
N LYS A 101 -5.81 -3.68 19.73
CA LYS A 101 -6.70 -2.69 19.11
C LYS A 101 -5.89 -1.61 18.35
N GLU A 102 -4.84 -1.11 18.97
CA GLU A 102 -3.99 -0.11 18.35
C GLU A 102 -3.24 -0.67 17.12
N LEU A 103 -2.76 -1.91 17.20
CA LEU A 103 -2.14 -2.60 16.07
C LEU A 103 -3.14 -2.76 14.90
N LYS A 104 -4.38 -3.17 15.19
CA LYS A 104 -5.46 -3.24 14.20
C LYS A 104 -5.73 -1.88 13.54
N ARG A 105 -5.76 -0.79 14.31
CA ARG A 105 -5.93 0.57 13.78
C ARG A 105 -4.81 0.96 12.82
N LYS A 106 -3.57 0.65 13.18
CA LYS A 106 -2.40 0.93 12.32
C LYS A 106 -2.44 0.11 11.03
N LEU A 107 -2.82 -1.17 11.12
CA LEU A 107 -3.01 -2.01 9.93
C LEU A 107 -4.13 -1.47 9.04
N TYR A 108 -5.28 -1.10 9.62
CA TYR A 108 -6.38 -0.49 8.87
C TYR A 108 -5.93 0.76 8.10
N ARG A 109 -5.18 1.65 8.77
CA ARG A 109 -4.63 2.86 8.12
C ARG A 109 -3.65 2.53 7.01
N ALA A 110 -2.80 1.54 7.20
CA ALA A 110 -1.88 1.10 6.15
C ALA A 110 -2.64 0.59 4.92
N VAL A 111 -3.66 -0.27 5.11
CA VAL A 111 -4.51 -0.77 4.02
C VAL A 111 -5.29 0.36 3.34
N ALA A 112 -5.83 1.31 4.11
CA ALA A 112 -6.55 2.46 3.56
C ALA A 112 -5.64 3.38 2.73
N ASN A 113 -4.40 3.61 3.17
CA ASN A 113 -3.42 4.38 2.39
C ASN A 113 -3.07 3.70 1.06
N VAL A 114 -2.95 2.37 1.05
CA VAL A 114 -2.74 1.62 -0.21
C VAL A 114 -3.95 1.75 -1.13
N ASN A 115 -5.15 1.58 -0.59
CA ASN A 115 -6.39 1.74 -1.37
C ASN A 115 -6.48 3.13 -2.03
N ILE A 116 -6.11 4.20 -1.30
CA ILE A 116 -6.05 5.56 -1.84
C ILE A 116 -4.94 5.70 -2.89
N LEU A 117 -3.77 5.12 -2.65
CA LEU A 117 -2.65 5.16 -3.58
C LEU A 117 -3.03 4.52 -4.93
N GLU A 118 -3.52 3.29 -4.87
CA GLU A 118 -3.87 2.49 -6.04
C GLU A 118 -5.14 2.98 -6.73
N GLY A 119 -6.16 3.42 -5.95
CA GLY A 119 -7.45 3.84 -6.50
C GLY A 119 -7.52 5.29 -6.97
N ILE A 120 -6.63 6.17 -6.52
CA ILE A 120 -6.67 7.60 -6.85
C ILE A 120 -5.34 8.06 -7.45
N ARG A 121 -4.24 7.91 -6.71
CA ARG A 121 -2.97 8.54 -7.10
C ARG A 121 -2.37 7.94 -8.37
N PHE A 122 -2.43 6.62 -8.53
CA PHE A 122 -1.93 5.95 -9.72
C PHE A 122 -2.75 6.29 -10.96
N TYR A 123 -4.07 6.40 -10.83
CA TYR A 123 -4.94 6.72 -11.96
C TYR A 123 -4.68 8.10 -12.58
N VAL A 124 -4.22 9.07 -11.80
CA VAL A 124 -3.77 10.37 -12.35
C VAL A 124 -2.56 10.15 -13.28
N SER A 125 -1.58 9.35 -12.87
CA SER A 125 -0.40 9.03 -13.69
C SER A 125 -0.76 8.18 -14.91
N PHE A 126 -1.69 7.23 -14.76
CA PHE A 126 -2.18 6.42 -15.88
C PHE A 126 -2.90 7.27 -16.91
N ALA A 127 -3.75 8.23 -16.50
CA ALA A 127 -4.43 9.15 -17.40
C ALA A 127 -3.44 9.95 -18.26
N CYS A 128 -2.35 10.44 -17.66
CA CYS A 128 -1.28 11.12 -18.40
C CYS A 128 -0.63 10.18 -19.44
N SER A 129 -0.34 8.94 -19.06
CA SER A 129 0.27 7.96 -19.94
C SER A 129 -0.65 7.59 -21.11
N PHE A 130 -1.95 7.47 -20.85
CA PHE A 130 -2.95 7.20 -21.90
C PHE A 130 -3.12 8.38 -22.85
N ALA A 131 -3.06 9.63 -22.36
CA ALA A 131 -3.08 10.82 -23.20
C ALA A 131 -1.90 10.84 -24.17
N PHE A 132 -0.69 10.41 -23.74
CA PHE A 132 0.44 10.24 -24.66
C PHE A 132 0.17 9.16 -25.72
N GLY A 133 -0.47 8.06 -25.34
CA GLY A 133 -0.88 7.01 -26.28
C GLY A 133 -1.87 7.51 -27.34
N GLU A 134 -2.89 8.30 -26.95
CA GLU A 134 -3.85 8.93 -27.86
C GLU A 134 -3.18 9.88 -28.85
N LEU A 135 -2.15 10.59 -28.43
CA LEU A 135 -1.32 11.45 -29.28
C LEU A 135 -0.33 10.66 -30.15
N LYS A 136 -0.37 9.33 -30.11
CA LYS A 136 0.60 8.43 -30.79
C LYS A 136 2.05 8.66 -30.36
N LEU A 137 2.22 9.16 -29.16
CA LEU A 137 3.49 9.30 -28.48
C LEU A 137 3.60 8.17 -27.46
N MET A 138 4.75 7.48 -27.43
CA MET A 138 5.00 6.45 -26.42
C MET A 138 3.94 5.31 -26.36
N GLU A 139 3.39 4.88 -27.48
CA GLU A 139 2.31 3.87 -27.56
C GLU A 139 2.68 2.57 -26.83
N GLY A 140 3.93 2.12 -26.95
CA GLY A 140 4.43 0.93 -26.24
C GLY A 140 4.38 1.09 -24.72
N SER A 141 4.79 2.25 -24.22
CA SER A 141 4.72 2.57 -22.78
C SER A 141 3.27 2.66 -22.31
N ALA A 142 2.38 3.32 -23.06
CA ALA A 142 0.96 3.40 -22.76
C ALA A 142 0.32 1.99 -22.70
N LYS A 143 0.74 1.08 -23.59
CA LYS A 143 0.29 -0.31 -23.56
C LYS A 143 0.74 -1.05 -22.29
N ILE A 144 1.98 -0.90 -21.89
CA ILE A 144 2.49 -1.50 -20.64
C ILE A 144 1.73 -0.93 -19.45
N ILE A 145 1.56 0.39 -19.37
CA ILE A 145 0.80 1.04 -18.29
C ILE A 145 -0.66 0.57 -18.27
N SER A 146 -1.28 0.28 -19.41
CA SER A 146 -2.66 -0.25 -19.44
C SER A 146 -2.77 -1.65 -18.81
N LEU A 147 -1.73 -2.47 -18.91
CA LEU A 147 -1.69 -3.77 -18.26
C LEU A 147 -1.50 -3.61 -16.72
N ILE A 148 -0.63 -2.71 -16.31
CA ILE A 148 -0.47 -2.36 -14.90
C ILE A 148 -1.79 -1.85 -14.32
N ALA A 149 -2.45 -0.89 -14.96
CA ALA A 149 -3.73 -0.34 -14.51
C ALA A 149 -4.83 -1.41 -14.36
N ARG A 150 -4.82 -2.43 -15.21
CA ARG A 150 -5.72 -3.58 -15.07
C ARG A 150 -5.44 -4.37 -13.79
N ASP A 151 -4.18 -4.60 -13.47
CA ASP A 151 -3.79 -5.34 -12.28
C ASP A 151 -4.07 -4.51 -11.00
N GLU A 152 -3.85 -3.18 -11.03
CA GLU A 152 -4.18 -2.27 -9.94
C GLU A 152 -5.68 -2.26 -9.61
N ASN A 153 -6.56 -2.50 -10.58
CA ASN A 153 -7.99 -2.69 -10.30
C ASN A 153 -8.26 -3.90 -9.39
N GLN A 154 -7.47 -4.97 -9.50
CA GLN A 154 -7.60 -6.13 -8.62
C GLN A 154 -7.10 -5.82 -7.21
N HIS A 155 -5.98 -5.11 -7.10
CA HIS A 155 -5.44 -4.66 -5.80
C HIS A 155 -6.44 -3.74 -5.08
N LEU A 156 -7.03 -2.81 -5.83
CA LEU A 156 -8.07 -1.92 -5.32
C LEU A 156 -9.31 -2.70 -4.84
N ALA A 157 -9.76 -3.69 -5.60
CA ALA A 157 -10.89 -4.53 -5.22
C ALA A 157 -10.61 -5.34 -3.94
N ILE A 158 -9.41 -5.88 -3.80
CA ILE A 158 -8.98 -6.63 -2.62
C ILE A 158 -8.94 -5.72 -1.39
N THR A 159 -8.25 -4.58 -1.48
CA THR A 159 -8.14 -3.62 -0.36
C THR A 159 -9.49 -3.05 0.02
N GLN A 160 -10.35 -2.72 -0.94
CA GLN A 160 -11.71 -2.25 -0.69
C GLN A 160 -12.58 -3.31 0.00
N ASN A 161 -12.44 -4.58 -0.39
CA ASN A 161 -13.15 -5.67 0.25
C ASN A 161 -12.69 -5.88 1.70
N ILE A 162 -11.38 -5.84 1.94
CA ILE A 162 -10.79 -5.91 3.29
C ILE A 162 -11.35 -4.78 4.16
N LEU A 163 -11.31 -3.54 3.69
CA LEU A 163 -11.80 -2.37 4.42
C LEU A 163 -13.30 -2.46 4.71
N ASN A 164 -14.09 -2.89 3.73
CA ASN A 164 -15.55 -3.05 3.88
C ASN A 164 -15.90 -4.16 4.88
N ASN A 165 -15.21 -5.28 4.84
CA ASN A 165 -15.42 -6.36 5.78
C ASN A 165 -15.03 -5.96 7.21
N TRP A 166 -13.93 -5.21 7.33
CA TRP A 166 -13.51 -4.68 8.63
C TRP A 166 -14.56 -3.75 9.24
N ARG A 167 -15.17 -2.89 8.43
CA ARG A 167 -16.26 -2.00 8.86
C ARG A 167 -17.52 -2.73 9.30
N LYS A 168 -17.79 -3.90 8.72
CA LYS A 168 -19.01 -4.69 9.01
C LYS A 168 -18.84 -5.64 10.20
N GLY A 169 -17.60 -6.02 10.49
CA GLY A 169 -17.39 -7.22 11.28
C GLY A 169 -17.17 -6.98 12.76
N ASP A 170 -16.08 -6.36 13.21
CA ASP A 170 -15.66 -6.64 14.56
C ASP A 170 -15.29 -5.45 15.44
N ASP A 171 -15.06 -4.27 14.90
CA ASP A 171 -14.57 -3.16 15.72
C ASP A 171 -15.01 -1.81 15.15
N PRO A 172 -16.28 -1.42 15.41
CA PRO A 172 -16.80 -0.11 14.99
C PRO A 172 -15.96 1.06 15.51
N GLU A 173 -15.34 0.91 16.69
CA GLU A 173 -14.50 1.96 17.28
C GLU A 173 -13.21 2.16 16.51
N THR A 174 -12.59 1.10 16.02
CA THR A 174 -11.36 1.20 15.19
C THR A 174 -11.63 1.99 13.92
N VAL A 175 -12.78 1.77 13.29
CA VAL A 175 -13.16 2.43 12.04
C VAL A 175 -13.64 3.87 12.25
N SER A 176 -14.44 4.10 13.28
CA SER A 176 -14.96 5.44 13.60
C SER A 176 -13.85 6.44 13.90
N TYR A 177 -12.85 6.04 14.70
CA TYR A 177 -11.72 6.91 15.03
C TYR A 177 -10.82 7.24 13.83
N THR A 178 -10.63 6.30 12.91
CA THR A 178 -9.85 6.55 11.69
C THR A 178 -10.57 7.46 10.69
N HIS A 179 -11.90 7.42 10.66
CA HIS A 179 -12.72 8.29 9.81
C HIS A 179 -12.66 9.76 10.25
N LEU A 180 -12.71 10.01 11.55
CA LEU A 180 -12.61 11.35 12.12
C LEU A 180 -11.25 12.02 11.83
N ARG A 181 -10.14 11.27 11.91
CA ARG A 181 -8.81 11.80 11.62
C ARG A 181 -8.50 11.99 10.12
N ALA A 182 -9.15 11.29 9.22
CA ALA A 182 -9.00 11.54 7.79
C ALA A 182 -9.55 12.90 7.37
N HIS A 183 -10.50 13.47 8.13
CA HIS A 183 -11.00 14.83 7.93
C HIS A 183 -10.12 15.93 8.55
N GLU A 184 -9.33 15.62 9.59
CA GLU A 184 -8.46 16.59 10.26
C GLU A 184 -7.14 16.86 9.51
N THR A 185 -6.76 16.02 8.55
CA THR A 185 -5.51 16.19 7.78
C THR A 185 -5.71 16.84 6.41
N SER A 186 -6.89 17.39 6.14
CA SER A 186 -7.25 18.09 4.88
C SER A 186 -7.37 19.61 5.04
N GLU A 187 -6.82 20.20 6.12
CA GLU A 187 -6.60 21.64 6.25
C GLU A 187 -5.16 22.02 5.97
#